data_e16a925dc05faadb4642f5ba6e916aed
#
_entry.id   e16a925dc05faadb4642f5ba6e916aed
#
_cell.length_a   1.000
_cell.length_b   1.000
_cell.length_c   1.000
_cell.angle_alpha   90.00
_cell.angle_beta   90.00
_cell.angle_gamma   90.00
#
_symmetry.space_group_name_H-M   'P 1'
#
loop_
_entity.id
_entity.type
_entity.pdbx_description
1 polymer ?
#
loop_
_entity_poly.entity_id
_entity_poly.type
_entity_poly.pdbx_seq_one_letter_code
_entity_poly.pdbx_strand_id
1 'polypeptide(L)'
;MVTGLSHNGPHEPYITHSDLTSHVVEVIRQMRHQGVTMLIASQDPPSLPNAVIELSSVLILHRFNSPAWLRHIQKSVVALNDLTATQLASLQPGEAFVWANKATHTDWTKKAIKVKTRPRVTLHGGSTQKAVGLV
;
A
#
# COMPACT_ATOMS: atom_id res chain seq x y z
N MET A 1 -8.05 -11.20 -58.68
CA MET A 1 -7.32 -12.15 -57.82
C MET A 1 -6.29 -11.33 -57.06
N VAL A 2 -6.64 -10.92 -55.82
CA VAL A 2 -5.76 -10.11 -54.98
C VAL A 2 -5.52 -10.92 -53.71
N THR A 3 -4.32 -11.45 -53.55
CA THR A 3 -3.87 -12.19 -52.39
C THR A 3 -3.53 -11.21 -51.28
N GLY A 4 -4.34 -11.23 -50.20
CA GLY A 4 -4.07 -10.49 -48.98
C GLY A 4 -2.90 -11.12 -48.21
N LEU A 5 -1.85 -10.36 -47.96
CA LEU A 5 -0.76 -10.69 -47.08
C LEU A 5 -1.22 -10.46 -45.62
N SER A 6 -1.44 -11.55 -44.88
CA SER A 6 -1.62 -11.55 -43.46
C SER A 6 -0.29 -11.23 -42.80
N HIS A 7 -0.22 -10.06 -42.14
CA HIS A 7 0.93 -9.66 -41.35
C HIS A 7 0.71 -10.20 -39.89
N ASN A 8 1.14 -11.42 -39.65
CA ASN A 8 1.30 -11.93 -38.30
C ASN A 8 2.65 -11.45 -37.74
N GLY A 9 2.65 -10.27 -37.14
CA GLY A 9 3.74 -9.86 -36.25
C GLY A 9 3.70 -10.65 -34.93
N PRO A 10 4.85 -10.88 -34.27
CA PRO A 10 4.86 -11.56 -33.00
C PRO A 10 4.04 -10.74 -31.98
N HIS A 11 2.97 -11.33 -31.45
CA HIS A 11 2.25 -10.79 -30.31
C HIS A 11 3.18 -10.77 -29.12
N GLU A 12 3.71 -9.60 -28.78
CA GLU A 12 4.29 -9.42 -27.45
C GLU A 12 3.18 -9.67 -26.40
N PRO A 13 3.44 -10.50 -25.37
CA PRO A 13 2.45 -10.76 -24.34
C PRO A 13 2.24 -9.46 -23.55
N TYR A 14 1.10 -8.81 -23.76
CA TYR A 14 0.68 -7.70 -22.91
C TYR A 14 0.47 -8.24 -21.49
N ILE A 15 1.30 -7.82 -20.53
CA ILE A 15 1.12 -8.12 -19.12
C ILE A 15 -0.17 -7.42 -18.67
N THR A 16 -1.18 -8.22 -18.33
CA THR A 16 -2.44 -7.69 -17.83
C THR A 16 -2.30 -7.23 -16.37
N HIS A 17 -3.18 -6.34 -15.91
CA HIS A 17 -3.21 -5.92 -14.50
C HIS A 17 -3.34 -7.11 -13.52
N SER A 18 -4.08 -8.14 -13.90
CA SER A 18 -4.23 -9.37 -13.12
C SER A 18 -2.92 -10.15 -13.00
N ASP A 19 -2.13 -10.19 -14.06
CA ASP A 19 -0.84 -10.90 -14.09
C ASP A 19 0.19 -10.20 -13.19
N LEU A 20 0.27 -8.86 -13.27
CA LEU A 20 1.15 -8.07 -12.41
C LEU A 20 0.80 -8.24 -10.93
N THR A 21 -0.47 -8.18 -10.59
CA THR A 21 -0.96 -8.34 -9.21
C THR A 21 -0.64 -9.74 -8.67
N SER A 22 -0.86 -10.78 -9.47
CA SER A 22 -0.54 -12.17 -9.11
C SER A 22 0.96 -12.34 -8.91
N HIS A 23 1.78 -11.73 -9.76
CA HIS A 23 3.23 -11.76 -9.63
C HIS A 23 3.72 -11.05 -8.35
N VAL A 24 3.17 -9.89 -8.02
CA VAL A 24 3.48 -9.18 -6.76
C VAL A 24 3.17 -10.06 -5.54
N VAL A 25 2.00 -10.71 -5.51
CA VAL A 25 1.64 -11.62 -4.40
C VAL A 25 2.60 -12.79 -4.30
N GLU A 26 3.02 -13.37 -5.42
CA GLU A 26 4.00 -14.47 -5.44
C GLU A 26 5.36 -14.01 -4.89
N VAL A 27 5.85 -12.85 -5.32
CA VAL A 27 7.10 -12.27 -4.79
C VAL A 27 7.00 -12.05 -3.28
N ILE A 28 5.87 -11.55 -2.76
CA ILE A 28 5.66 -11.35 -1.32
C ILE A 28 5.77 -12.68 -0.56
N ARG A 29 5.23 -13.77 -1.09
CA ARG A 29 5.33 -15.10 -0.48
C ARG A 29 6.76 -15.62 -0.42
N GLN A 30 7.54 -15.33 -1.45
CA GLN A 30 8.92 -15.83 -1.62
C GLN A 30 9.98 -14.89 -1.03
N MET A 31 9.65 -13.64 -0.67
CA MET A 31 10.63 -12.61 -0.31
C MET A 31 11.58 -13.01 0.82
N ARG A 32 11.13 -13.85 1.77
CA ARG A 32 11.97 -14.34 2.86
C ARG A 32 13.09 -15.25 2.38
N HIS A 33 12.80 -16.10 1.40
CA HIS A 33 13.76 -17.03 0.82
C HIS A 33 14.77 -16.33 -0.08
N GLN A 34 14.34 -15.19 -0.65
CA GLN A 34 15.16 -14.41 -1.58
C GLN A 34 15.92 -13.25 -0.90
N GLY A 35 15.73 -13.04 0.41
CA GLY A 35 16.36 -11.93 1.14
C GLY A 35 15.86 -10.56 0.69
N VAL A 36 14.66 -10.49 0.10
CA VAL A 36 14.05 -9.24 -0.41
C VAL A 36 13.14 -8.64 0.66
N THR A 37 13.18 -7.32 0.81
CA THR A 37 12.21 -6.54 1.57
C THR A 37 11.36 -5.72 0.61
N MET A 38 10.04 -5.82 0.72
CA MET A 38 9.11 -5.09 -0.13
C MET A 38 8.37 -4.02 0.68
N LEU A 39 8.31 -2.80 0.14
CA LEU A 39 7.50 -1.69 0.64
C LEU A 39 6.41 -1.38 -0.38
N ILE A 40 5.15 -1.45 0.03
CA ILE A 40 4.00 -1.16 -0.82
C ILE A 40 3.28 0.06 -0.24
N ALA A 41 3.05 1.07 -1.05
CA ALA A 41 2.25 2.23 -0.71
C ALA A 41 1.02 2.30 -1.63
N SER A 42 -0.16 2.51 -1.06
CA SER A 42 -1.41 2.66 -1.80
C SER A 42 -2.27 3.77 -1.21
N GLN A 43 -2.97 4.48 -2.07
CA GLN A 43 -3.99 5.46 -1.69
C GLN A 43 -5.40 4.86 -1.76
N ASP A 44 -5.52 3.62 -2.24
CA ASP A 44 -6.78 2.90 -2.36
C ASP A 44 -6.63 1.46 -1.80
N PRO A 45 -6.81 1.27 -0.48
CA PRO A 45 -6.68 -0.05 0.13
C PRO A 45 -7.55 -1.15 -0.48
N PRO A 46 -8.81 -0.89 -0.90
CA PRO A 46 -9.63 -1.91 -1.56
C PRO A 46 -9.07 -2.44 -2.88
N SER A 47 -8.23 -1.69 -3.57
CA SER A 47 -7.59 -2.14 -4.81
C SER A 47 -6.46 -3.16 -4.56
N LEU A 48 -5.97 -3.25 -3.31
CA LEU A 48 -4.94 -4.21 -2.95
C LEU A 48 -5.56 -5.60 -2.72
N PRO A 49 -4.95 -6.67 -3.23
CA PRO A 49 -5.33 -8.03 -2.86
C PRO A 49 -5.21 -8.25 -1.35
N ASN A 50 -6.17 -8.94 -0.76
CA ASN A 50 -6.14 -9.27 0.68
C ASN A 50 -4.82 -9.93 1.10
N ALA A 51 -4.25 -10.77 0.23
CA ALA A 51 -2.97 -11.43 0.47
C ALA A 51 -1.81 -10.45 0.71
N VAL A 52 -1.82 -9.27 0.11
CA VAL A 52 -0.81 -8.22 0.35
C VAL A 52 -0.91 -7.73 1.80
N ILE A 53 -2.13 -7.50 2.29
CA ILE A 53 -2.38 -7.02 3.64
C ILE A 53 -2.06 -8.13 4.66
N GLU A 54 -2.53 -9.35 4.42
CA GLU A 54 -2.36 -10.51 5.31
C GLU A 54 -0.90 -10.92 5.49
N LEU A 55 -0.10 -10.83 4.43
CA LEU A 55 1.31 -11.20 4.43
C LEU A 55 2.22 -10.06 4.91
N SER A 56 1.69 -8.86 5.09
CA SER A 56 2.46 -7.71 5.57
C SER A 56 2.93 -7.92 7.00
N SER A 57 4.21 -7.65 7.26
CA SER A 57 4.78 -7.70 8.61
C SER A 57 4.55 -6.41 9.39
N VAL A 58 4.34 -5.30 8.69
CA VAL A 58 4.07 -3.97 9.26
C VAL A 58 3.01 -3.29 8.40
N LEU A 59 2.03 -2.69 9.05
CA LEU A 59 1.04 -1.81 8.43
C LEU A 59 1.16 -0.42 9.03
N ILE A 60 1.23 0.58 8.16
CA ILE A 60 1.25 2.00 8.54
C ILE A 60 0.00 2.64 7.92
N LEU A 61 -0.92 3.06 8.77
CA LEU A 61 -2.18 3.67 8.36
C LEU A 61 -2.12 5.18 8.61
N HIS A 62 -2.02 5.92 7.53
CA HIS A 62 -2.14 7.38 7.56
C HIS A 62 -3.61 7.80 7.60
N ARG A 63 -3.86 9.10 7.72
CA ARG A 63 -5.21 9.66 7.74
C ARG A 63 -6.01 9.29 6.49
N PHE A 64 -7.21 8.73 6.69
CA PHE A 64 -8.26 8.60 5.70
C PHE A 64 -9.64 8.63 6.37
N ASN A 65 -10.70 8.92 5.58
CA ASN A 65 -12.04 9.15 6.11
C ASN A 65 -13.05 8.04 5.74
N SER A 66 -12.62 7.00 5.03
CA SER A 66 -13.53 5.95 4.54
C SER A 66 -13.70 4.80 5.55
N PRO A 67 -14.87 4.62 6.16
CA PRO A 67 -15.14 3.46 7.00
C PRO A 67 -15.06 2.13 6.20
N ALA A 68 -15.36 2.16 4.91
CA ALA A 68 -15.28 0.99 4.05
C ALA A 68 -13.83 0.51 3.87
N TRP A 69 -12.89 1.44 3.75
CA TRP A 69 -11.47 1.15 3.65
C TRP A 69 -10.94 0.51 4.94
N LEU A 70 -11.32 1.06 6.08
CA LEU A 70 -10.94 0.48 7.36
C LEU A 70 -11.47 -0.95 7.51
N ARG A 71 -12.76 -1.18 7.21
CA ARG A 71 -13.34 -2.52 7.25
C ARG A 71 -12.64 -3.52 6.32
N HIS A 72 -12.20 -3.06 5.15
CA HIS A 72 -11.44 -3.90 4.23
C HIS A 72 -10.13 -4.39 4.87
N ILE A 73 -9.37 -3.50 5.50
CA ILE A 73 -8.11 -3.83 6.18
C ILE A 73 -8.36 -4.70 7.43
N GLN A 74 -9.39 -4.39 8.22
CA GLN A 74 -9.75 -5.13 9.42
C GLN A 74 -10.14 -6.59 9.14
N LYS A 75 -10.70 -6.89 7.97
CA LYS A 75 -10.99 -8.29 7.56
C LYS A 75 -9.73 -9.15 7.50
N SER A 76 -8.60 -8.56 7.15
CA SER A 76 -7.32 -9.25 7.02
C SER A 76 -6.48 -9.23 8.31
N VAL A 77 -6.71 -8.26 9.22
CA VAL A 77 -5.88 -8.07 10.42
C VAL A 77 -6.73 -7.79 11.64
N VAL A 78 -6.95 -8.82 12.45
CA VAL A 78 -7.79 -8.78 13.66
C VAL A 78 -7.30 -7.76 14.70
N ALA A 79 -5.99 -7.55 14.80
CA ALA A 79 -5.39 -6.59 15.72
C ALA A 79 -5.79 -5.12 15.46
N LEU A 80 -6.46 -4.84 14.34
CA LEU A 80 -6.97 -3.52 13.98
C LEU A 80 -8.46 -3.34 14.32
N ASN A 81 -9.15 -4.34 14.90
CA ASN A 81 -10.59 -4.29 15.14
C ASN A 81 -10.99 -3.17 16.10
N ASP A 82 -10.13 -2.80 17.05
CA ASP A 82 -10.38 -1.71 17.99
C ASP A 82 -10.17 -0.32 17.38
N LEU A 83 -9.60 -0.25 16.18
CA LEU A 83 -9.36 1.01 15.48
C LEU A 83 -10.65 1.50 14.83
N THR A 84 -10.99 2.77 15.04
CA THR A 84 -12.19 3.39 14.48
C THR A 84 -11.87 4.33 13.33
N ALA A 85 -12.84 4.51 12.42
CA ALA A 85 -12.72 5.47 11.33
C ALA A 85 -12.54 6.90 11.84
N THR A 86 -13.17 7.24 12.98
CA THR A 86 -13.03 8.55 13.63
C THR A 86 -11.59 8.79 14.10
N GLN A 87 -10.94 7.79 14.68
CA GLN A 87 -9.54 7.90 15.10
C GLN A 87 -8.62 8.14 13.89
N LEU A 88 -8.82 7.43 12.78
CA LEU A 88 -8.06 7.64 11.55
C LEU A 88 -8.31 9.02 10.93
N ALA A 89 -9.57 9.46 10.90
CA ALA A 89 -9.94 10.78 10.36
C ALA A 89 -9.34 11.94 11.19
N SER A 90 -9.11 11.74 12.50
CA SER A 90 -8.56 12.75 13.42
C SER A 90 -7.04 12.88 13.37
N LEU A 91 -6.33 12.01 12.65
CA LEU A 91 -4.87 12.05 12.55
C LEU A 91 -4.41 13.39 11.94
N GLN A 92 -3.38 13.97 12.54
CA GLN A 92 -2.73 15.17 12.06
C GLN A 92 -1.61 14.83 11.05
N PRO A 93 -1.13 15.79 10.25
CA PRO A 93 0.03 15.58 9.42
C PRO A 93 1.23 15.06 10.23
N GLY A 94 1.86 14.00 9.73
CA GLY A 94 2.96 13.31 10.43
C GLY A 94 2.51 12.30 11.47
N GLU A 95 1.21 12.11 11.70
CA GLU A 95 0.69 11.03 12.55
C GLU A 95 0.25 9.82 11.73
N ALA A 96 0.35 8.65 12.34
CA ALA A 96 -0.11 7.38 11.75
C ALA A 96 -0.46 6.39 12.86
N PHE A 97 -1.26 5.37 12.53
CA PHE A 97 -1.36 4.15 13.31
C PHE A 97 -0.44 3.09 12.72
N VAL A 98 0.34 2.44 13.55
CA VAL A 98 1.28 1.38 13.15
C VAL A 98 0.95 0.10 13.88
N TRP A 99 0.87 -0.98 13.15
CA TRP A 99 0.81 -2.35 13.65
C TRP A 99 1.97 -3.14 13.07
N ALA A 100 2.58 -4.01 13.89
CA ALA A 100 3.75 -4.79 13.48
C ALA A 100 3.65 -6.23 14.01
N ASN A 101 3.35 -7.16 13.12
CA ASN A 101 3.12 -8.58 13.44
C ASN A 101 4.32 -9.26 14.12
N LYS A 102 5.54 -8.81 13.83
CA LYS A 102 6.78 -9.44 14.30
C LYS A 102 7.59 -8.54 15.22
N ALA A 103 6.96 -7.54 15.81
CA ALA A 103 7.64 -6.69 16.78
C ALA A 103 8.02 -7.50 18.02
N THR A 104 9.20 -7.23 18.55
CA THR A 104 9.70 -7.86 19.79
C THR A 104 8.82 -7.45 20.99
N HIS A 105 8.30 -6.22 20.96
CA HIS A 105 7.41 -5.73 22.00
C HIS A 105 5.96 -6.10 21.67
N THR A 106 5.31 -6.84 22.56
CA THR A 106 3.98 -7.45 22.32
C THR A 106 2.85 -6.45 22.08
N ASP A 107 2.96 -5.21 22.56
CA ASP A 107 1.91 -4.21 22.32
C ASP A 107 1.74 -3.88 20.85
N TRP A 108 2.82 -3.87 20.08
CA TRP A 108 2.80 -3.62 18.63
C TRP A 108 2.15 -4.74 17.83
N THR A 109 2.12 -5.96 18.39
CA THR A 109 1.52 -7.13 17.74
C THR A 109 0.02 -7.24 18.02
N LYS A 110 -0.42 -6.77 19.20
CA LYS A 110 -1.80 -6.92 19.68
C LYS A 110 -2.75 -5.87 19.13
N LYS A 111 -2.27 -4.65 18.92
CA LYS A 111 -3.09 -3.51 18.47
C LYS A 111 -2.27 -2.51 17.66
N ALA A 112 -2.96 -1.66 16.91
CA ALA A 112 -2.33 -0.51 16.28
C ALA A 112 -1.98 0.56 17.32
N ILE A 113 -0.78 1.11 17.23
CA ILE A 113 -0.28 2.16 18.12
C ILE A 113 -0.18 3.46 17.33
N LYS A 114 -0.72 4.55 17.90
CA LYS A 114 -0.58 5.88 17.33
C LYS A 114 0.87 6.34 17.47
N VAL A 115 1.46 6.75 16.37
CA VAL A 115 2.82 7.30 16.30
C VAL A 115 2.82 8.69 15.69
N LYS A 116 3.84 9.47 16.02
CA LYS A 116 4.12 10.74 15.37
C LYS A 116 5.53 10.69 14.80
N THR A 117 5.64 10.96 13.50
CA THR A 117 6.94 11.01 12.83
C THR A 117 7.70 12.26 13.26
N ARG A 118 9.01 12.16 13.38
CA ARG A 118 9.87 13.32 13.65
C ARG A 118 9.78 14.33 12.49
N PRO A 119 9.98 15.62 12.74
CA PRO A 119 10.14 16.61 11.69
C PRO A 119 11.26 16.22 10.72
N ARG A 120 11.07 16.55 9.44
CA ARG A 120 12.11 16.38 8.43
C ARG A 120 13.29 17.30 8.74
N VAL A 121 14.49 16.74 8.74
CA VAL A 121 15.75 17.50 8.92
C VAL A 121 16.47 17.77 7.59
N THR A 122 16.00 17.19 6.48
CA THR A 122 16.54 17.40 5.13
C THR A 122 15.71 18.43 4.37
N LEU A 123 16.36 19.19 3.46
CA LEU A 123 15.66 20.10 2.56
C LEU A 123 14.63 19.35 1.71
N HIS A 124 13.47 19.98 1.51
CA HIS A 124 12.42 19.44 0.66
C HIS A 124 12.79 19.70 -0.81
N GLY A 125 13.31 18.68 -1.51
CA GLY A 125 13.70 18.78 -2.91
C GLY A 125 12.54 18.75 -3.93
N GLY A 126 11.29 18.62 -3.48
CA GLY A 126 10.09 18.51 -4.32
C GLY A 126 9.11 19.65 -4.05
N SER A 127 9.44 20.87 -4.44
CA SER A 127 8.41 21.89 -4.57
C SER A 127 7.67 21.68 -5.87
N THR A 128 6.35 21.36 -5.81
CA THR A 128 5.51 21.46 -6.99
C THR A 128 5.52 22.93 -7.45
N GLN A 129 6.15 23.19 -8.59
CA GLN A 129 6.04 24.51 -9.22
C GLN A 129 4.58 24.70 -9.61
N LYS A 130 3.85 25.50 -8.86
CA LYS A 130 2.55 25.97 -9.31
C LYS A 130 2.82 26.85 -10.54
N ALA A 131 2.23 26.50 -11.68
CA ALA A 131 2.21 27.40 -12.83
C ALA A 131 1.60 28.72 -12.34
N VAL A 132 2.39 29.77 -12.25
CA VAL A 132 1.88 31.11 -12.01
C VAL A 132 1.15 31.47 -13.30
N GLY A 133 -0.20 31.53 -13.23
CA GLY A 133 -1.00 31.96 -14.35
C GLY A 133 -0.57 33.35 -14.75
N LEU A 134 -0.18 33.49 -15.99
CA LEU A 134 -0.06 34.80 -16.64
C LEU A 134 -1.46 35.42 -16.65
N VAL A 135 -1.64 36.47 -15.86
CA VAL A 135 -2.78 37.38 -15.95
C VAL A 135 -2.56 38.30 -17.14
#